data_6888ab1d5ca22b7d2f12a544af3a4023
#
_entry.id   6888ab1d5ca22b7d2f12a544af3a4023
#
_cell.length_a   1.000
_cell.length_b   1.000
_cell.length_c   1.000
_cell.angle_alpha   90.00
_cell.angle_beta   90.00
_cell.angle_gamma   90.00
#
_symmetry.space_group_name_H-M   'P 1'
#
loop_
_entity.id
_entity.type
_entity.pdbx_description
1 polymer ?
#
loop_
_entity_poly.entity_id
_entity_poly.type
_entity_poly.pdbx_seq_one_letter_code
_entity_poly.pdbx_strand_id
1 'polypeptide(L)'
;VKALAHITGGGFTENIPRVLPKDTVAEIDLSAVPFPPVFRWLAETGGVAEREMLRTFNCGVGMIVVVAAKDAKAVAAALKKAGEKVAVLGQIRKRKGKEDQVAYAGTLGA
;
A
#
# COMPACT_ATOMS: atom_id res chain seq x y z
N VAL A 1 12.06 -9.11 7.75
CA VAL A 1 11.38 -8.73 6.50
C VAL A 1 10.94 -9.98 5.77
N LYS A 2 9.64 -10.10 5.51
CA LYS A 2 9.05 -11.27 4.84
C LYS A 2 8.86 -11.07 3.35
N ALA A 3 8.60 -9.84 2.91
CA ALA A 3 8.43 -9.52 1.49
C ALA A 3 8.65 -8.03 1.26
N LEU A 4 9.01 -7.69 0.03
CA LEU A 4 9.15 -6.32 -0.46
C LEU A 4 8.36 -6.19 -1.75
N ALA A 5 7.57 -5.14 -1.88
CA ALA A 5 6.87 -4.83 -3.12
C ALA A 5 7.28 -3.44 -3.59
N HIS A 6 7.87 -3.37 -4.78
CA HIS A 6 8.16 -2.10 -5.45
C HIS A 6 6.90 -1.64 -6.18
N ILE A 7 6.37 -0.49 -5.80
CA ILE A 7 5.11 0.00 -6.34
C ILE A 7 5.38 0.84 -7.58
N THR A 8 5.18 0.21 -8.71
CA THR A 8 5.36 0.78 -10.05
C THR A 8 4.01 0.89 -10.76
N GLY A 9 4.00 0.97 -12.08
CA GLY A 9 2.77 0.88 -12.88
C GLY A 9 1.96 -0.35 -12.47
N GLY A 10 0.66 -0.18 -12.31
CA GLY A 10 -0.21 -1.17 -11.70
C GLY A 10 -0.54 -0.88 -10.24
N GLY A 11 0.21 0.01 -9.59
CA GLY A 11 -0.05 0.45 -8.22
C GLY A 11 -0.07 -0.67 -7.19
N PHE A 12 -0.77 -0.45 -6.08
CA PHE A 12 -0.94 -1.47 -5.05
C PHE A 12 -1.67 -2.70 -5.58
N THR A 13 -2.71 -2.48 -6.37
CA THR A 13 -3.61 -3.53 -6.84
C THR A 13 -2.89 -4.64 -7.59
N GLU A 14 -1.93 -4.29 -8.44
CA GLU A 14 -1.20 -5.27 -9.24
C GLU A 14 0.14 -5.71 -8.64
N ASN A 15 0.84 -4.82 -7.93
CA ASN A 15 2.19 -5.12 -7.44
C ASN A 15 2.22 -5.89 -6.12
N ILE A 16 1.29 -5.63 -5.20
CA ILE A 16 1.27 -6.34 -3.92
C ILE A 16 1.02 -7.84 -4.08
N PRO A 17 0.03 -8.29 -4.89
CA PRO A 17 -0.20 -9.73 -5.05
C PRO A 17 0.99 -10.52 -5.57
N ARG A 18 1.89 -9.87 -6.31
CA ARG A 18 3.07 -10.54 -6.88
C ARG A 18 4.04 -11.07 -5.83
N VAL A 19 4.03 -10.48 -4.62
CA VAL A 19 4.98 -10.84 -3.56
C VAL A 19 4.31 -11.56 -2.39
N LEU A 20 3.00 -11.72 -2.42
CA LEU A 20 2.25 -12.39 -1.35
C LEU A 20 1.91 -13.84 -1.71
N PRO A 21 1.90 -14.75 -0.71
CA PRO A 21 1.30 -16.06 -0.89
C PRO A 21 -0.17 -15.94 -1.30
N LYS A 22 -0.63 -16.83 -2.16
CA LYS A 22 -1.99 -16.77 -2.74
C LYS A 22 -3.13 -16.90 -1.72
N ASP A 23 -2.84 -17.43 -0.54
CA ASP A 23 -3.80 -17.59 0.54
C ASP A 23 -3.86 -16.40 1.50
N THR A 24 -3.23 -15.28 1.13
CA THR A 24 -3.17 -14.08 1.96
C THR A 24 -3.78 -12.87 1.26
N VAL A 25 -4.20 -11.89 2.06
CA VAL A 25 -4.75 -10.60 1.62
C VAL A 25 -4.04 -9.48 2.38
N ALA A 26 -3.66 -8.45 1.66
CA ALA A 26 -3.19 -7.20 2.25
C ALA A 26 -4.38 -6.27 2.48
N GLU A 27 -4.67 -5.95 3.73
CA GLU A 27 -5.68 -4.95 4.09
C GLU A 27 -4.99 -3.60 4.22
N ILE A 28 -5.33 -2.68 3.33
CA ILE A 28 -4.74 -1.34 3.27
C ILE A 28 -5.73 -0.30 3.76
N ASP A 29 -5.32 0.51 4.73
CA ASP A 29 -6.07 1.68 5.17
C ASP A 29 -5.66 2.86 4.28
N LEU A 30 -6.55 3.28 3.40
CA LEU A 30 -6.29 4.34 2.44
C LEU A 30 -6.05 5.69 3.11
N SER A 31 -6.59 5.91 4.30
CA SER A 31 -6.35 7.14 5.06
C SER A 31 -4.91 7.24 5.57
N ALA A 32 -4.20 6.12 5.65
CA ALA A 32 -2.79 6.08 6.06
C ALA A 32 -1.82 6.30 4.89
N VAL A 33 -2.31 6.26 3.64
CA VAL A 33 -1.49 6.50 2.45
C VAL A 33 -1.17 8.00 2.36
N PRO A 34 0.10 8.38 2.17
CA PRO A 34 0.49 9.80 2.13
C PRO A 34 -0.24 10.64 1.10
N PHE A 35 -0.50 10.09 -0.06
CA PHE A 35 -1.22 10.73 -1.17
C PHE A 35 -0.76 12.17 -1.42
N PRO A 36 0.50 12.38 -1.86
CA PRO A 36 1.06 13.71 -2.10
C PRO A 36 0.19 14.59 -3.01
N PRO A 37 0.29 15.91 -2.91
CA PRO A 37 -0.55 16.84 -3.68
C PRO A 37 -0.57 16.61 -5.19
N VAL A 38 0.51 16.15 -5.79
CA VAL A 38 0.57 15.86 -7.22
C VAL A 38 -0.45 14.79 -7.62
N PHE A 39 -0.63 13.77 -6.80
CA PHE A 39 -1.59 12.69 -7.07
C PHE A 39 -3.02 13.16 -6.87
N ARG A 40 -3.27 13.99 -5.87
CA ARG A 40 -4.57 14.62 -5.64
C ARG A 40 -4.93 15.50 -6.84
N TRP A 41 -3.98 16.29 -7.34
CA TRP A 41 -4.18 17.13 -8.51
C TRP A 41 -4.52 16.28 -9.75
N LEU A 42 -3.81 15.17 -9.98
CA LEU A 42 -4.08 14.26 -11.08
C LEU A 42 -5.48 13.68 -10.99
N ALA A 43 -5.88 13.25 -9.80
CA ALA A 43 -7.21 12.66 -9.58
C ALA A 43 -8.33 13.67 -9.87
N GLU A 44 -8.21 14.88 -9.36
CA GLU A 44 -9.23 15.93 -9.49
C GLU A 44 -9.26 16.49 -10.91
N THR A 45 -8.12 16.85 -11.49
CA THR A 45 -8.01 17.47 -12.81
C THR A 45 -8.34 16.48 -13.93
N GLY A 46 -7.87 15.24 -13.78
CA GLY A 46 -8.11 14.18 -14.77
C GLY A 46 -9.42 13.44 -14.59
N GLY A 47 -10.16 13.72 -13.52
CA GLY A 47 -11.39 12.98 -13.21
C GLY A 47 -11.12 11.50 -12.96
N VAL A 48 -9.96 11.15 -12.40
CA VAL A 48 -9.56 9.76 -12.19
C VAL A 48 -10.19 9.22 -10.93
N ALA A 49 -10.97 8.14 -11.04
CA ALA A 49 -11.58 7.48 -9.90
C ALA A 49 -10.52 6.88 -8.97
N GLU A 50 -10.81 6.83 -7.67
CA GLU A 50 -9.91 6.29 -6.65
C GLU A 50 -9.37 4.90 -7.01
N ARG A 51 -10.23 4.02 -7.50
CA ARG A 51 -9.87 2.68 -7.95
C ARG A 51 -8.78 2.70 -9.02
N GLU A 52 -8.87 3.62 -9.98
CA GLU A 52 -7.89 3.78 -11.04
C GLU A 52 -6.60 4.43 -10.55
N MET A 53 -6.67 5.33 -9.57
CA MET A 53 -5.49 5.87 -8.92
C MET A 53 -4.67 4.76 -8.27
N LEU A 54 -5.33 3.83 -7.58
CA LEU A 54 -4.68 2.70 -6.90
C LEU A 54 -4.11 1.65 -7.84
N ARG A 55 -4.60 1.60 -9.06
CA ARG A 55 -4.15 0.68 -10.10
C ARG A 55 -3.06 1.27 -11.00
N THR A 56 -3.04 2.58 -11.14
CA THR A 56 -2.16 3.27 -12.09
C THR A 56 -0.93 3.86 -11.41
N PHE A 57 -1.09 4.42 -10.20
CA PHE A 57 -0.05 5.17 -9.52
C PHE A 57 0.33 4.52 -8.19
N ASN A 58 1.51 4.89 -7.68
CA ASN A 58 1.95 4.46 -6.34
C ASN A 58 1.36 5.33 -5.22
N CYS A 59 0.71 6.43 -5.55
CA CYS A 59 0.08 7.37 -4.62
C CYS A 59 1.02 7.87 -3.51
N GLY A 60 2.32 7.89 -3.79
CA GLY A 60 3.34 8.37 -2.87
C GLY A 60 4.05 7.27 -2.09
N VAL A 61 3.70 6.00 -2.33
CA VAL A 61 4.35 4.86 -1.67
C VAL A 61 5.13 4.07 -2.71
N GLY A 62 6.46 4.23 -2.72
CA GLY A 62 7.32 3.57 -3.70
C GLY A 62 7.67 2.13 -3.36
N MET A 63 7.67 1.79 -2.06
CA MET A 63 8.06 0.47 -1.59
C MET A 63 7.19 0.07 -0.40
N ILE A 64 6.68 -1.15 -0.44
CA ILE A 64 5.98 -1.76 0.69
C ILE A 64 6.88 -2.83 1.29
N VAL A 65 6.99 -2.82 2.62
CA VAL A 65 7.76 -3.80 3.38
C VAL A 65 6.79 -4.60 4.25
N VAL A 66 6.79 -5.91 4.06
CA VAL A 66 5.97 -6.82 4.87
C VAL A 66 6.85 -7.47 5.93
N VAL A 67 6.45 -7.33 7.18
CA VAL A 67 7.19 -7.85 8.32
C VAL A 67 6.26 -8.57 9.29
N ALA A 68 6.83 -9.39 10.18
CA ALA A 68 6.06 -9.95 11.28
C ALA A 68 5.53 -8.81 12.17
N ALA A 69 4.31 -8.94 12.68
CA ALA A 69 3.68 -7.90 13.50
C ALA A 69 4.55 -7.47 14.69
N LYS A 70 5.22 -8.41 15.32
CA LYS A 70 6.13 -8.14 16.46
C LYS A 70 7.33 -7.27 16.09
N ASP A 71 7.71 -7.25 14.83
CA ASP A 71 8.89 -6.51 14.33
C ASP A 71 8.54 -5.17 13.72
N ALA A 72 7.26 -4.85 13.54
CA ALA A 72 6.81 -3.68 12.81
C ALA A 72 7.36 -2.37 13.38
N LYS A 73 7.33 -2.19 14.69
CA LYS A 73 7.86 -0.97 15.33
C LYS A 73 9.35 -0.82 15.12
N ALA A 74 10.11 -1.91 15.29
CA ALA A 74 11.56 -1.88 15.15
C ALA A 74 11.99 -1.58 13.72
N VAL A 75 11.32 -2.20 12.74
CA VAL A 75 11.60 -1.96 11.31
C VAL A 75 11.23 -0.54 10.92
N ALA A 76 10.07 -0.04 11.35
CA ALA A 76 9.66 1.34 11.08
C ALA A 76 10.67 2.34 11.66
N ALA A 77 11.14 2.13 12.88
CA ALA A 77 12.13 2.98 13.52
C ALA A 77 13.47 2.97 12.76
N ALA A 78 13.91 1.80 12.31
CA ALA A 78 15.14 1.67 11.55
C ALA A 78 15.07 2.40 10.20
N LEU A 79 13.95 2.30 9.50
CA LEU A 79 13.72 2.99 8.23
C LEU A 79 13.67 4.50 8.41
N LYS A 80 13.00 4.99 9.43
CA LYS A 80 12.95 6.43 9.77
C LYS A 80 14.34 6.97 10.07
N LYS A 81 15.12 6.22 10.84
CA LYS A 81 16.51 6.57 11.17
C LYS A 81 17.39 6.66 9.93
N ALA A 82 17.11 5.83 8.93
CA ALA A 82 17.81 5.84 7.65
C ALA A 82 17.35 6.98 6.72
N GLY A 83 16.40 7.81 7.14
CA GLY A 83 15.91 8.95 6.37
C GLY A 83 14.64 8.69 5.56
N GLU A 84 14.02 7.54 5.70
CA GLU A 84 12.79 7.21 4.97
C GLU A 84 11.55 7.77 5.67
N LYS A 85 10.55 8.14 4.88
CA LYS A 85 9.21 8.46 5.39
C LYS A 85 8.42 7.16 5.47
N VAL A 86 7.97 6.81 6.66
CA VAL A 86 7.32 5.52 6.93
C VAL A 86 5.88 5.73 7.38
N ALA A 87 4.97 4.96 6.76
CA ALA A 87 3.59 4.88 7.20
C ALA A 87 3.22 3.42 7.38
N VAL A 88 2.45 3.12 8.41
CA VAL A 88 1.88 1.78 8.60
C VAL A 88 0.56 1.75 7.84
N LEU A 89 0.51 1.00 6.75
CA LEU A 89 -0.64 1.01 5.83
C LEU A 89 -1.72 0.01 6.22
N GLY A 90 -1.37 -1.05 6.94
CA GLY A 90 -2.33 -2.08 7.26
C GLY A 90 -1.67 -3.38 7.67
N GLN A 91 -2.33 -4.47 7.36
CA GLN A 91 -1.89 -5.80 7.78
C GLN A 91 -2.15 -6.85 6.71
N ILE A 92 -1.46 -7.98 6.86
CA ILE A 92 -1.69 -9.17 6.05
C ILE A 92 -2.56 -10.13 6.84
N ARG A 93 -3.59 -10.67 6.22
CA ARG A 93 -4.46 -11.66 6.83
C ARG A 93 -4.67 -12.85 5.91
N LYS A 94 -5.30 -13.89 6.43
CA LYS A 94 -5.65 -15.05 5.63
C LYS A 94 -6.76 -14.70 4.62
N ARG A 95 -6.61 -15.18 3.40
CA ARG A 95 -7.60 -15.02 2.35
C ARG A 95 -8.82 -15.91 2.60
N LYS A 96 -10.00 -15.36 2.42
CA LYS A 96 -11.25 -16.09 2.56
C LYS A 96 -11.90 -16.24 1.17
N GLY A 97 -11.98 -17.48 0.69
CA GLY A 97 -12.59 -17.73 -0.62
C GLY A 97 -11.81 -17.13 -1.78
N LYS A 98 -12.52 -16.48 -2.70
CA LYS A 98 -11.96 -15.90 -3.92
C LYS A 98 -11.82 -14.38 -3.88
N GLU A 99 -11.75 -13.78 -2.71
CA GLU A 99 -11.57 -12.34 -2.61
C GLU A 99 -10.24 -11.90 -3.21
N ASP A 100 -10.14 -10.61 -3.59
CA ASP A 100 -8.90 -10.05 -4.10
C ASP A 100 -7.81 -10.06 -3.03
N GLN A 101 -6.57 -10.14 -3.44
CA GLN A 101 -5.44 -10.17 -2.50
C GLN A 101 -5.06 -8.80 -1.94
N VAL A 102 -5.73 -7.74 -2.39
CA VAL A 102 -5.61 -6.41 -1.79
C VAL A 102 -7.02 -5.90 -1.49
N ALA A 103 -7.27 -5.62 -0.22
CA ALA A 103 -8.54 -5.05 0.24
C ALA A 103 -8.28 -3.64 0.77
N TYR A 104 -9.16 -2.72 0.42
CA TYR A 104 -9.02 -1.31 0.79
C TYR A 104 -10.11 -0.91 1.77
N ALA A 105 -9.74 -0.10 2.77
CA ALA A 105 -10.66 0.53 3.70
C ALA A 105 -10.38 2.04 3.71
N GLY A 106 -11.40 2.85 3.96
CA GLY A 106 -11.24 4.30 3.98
C GLY A 106 -11.14 4.91 2.60
N THR A 107 -10.63 6.13 2.55
CA THR A 107 -10.54 6.94 1.33
C THR A 107 -9.19 7.64 1.25
N LEU A 108 -8.62 7.71 0.03
CA LEU A 108 -7.39 8.45 -0.21
C LEU A 108 -7.57 9.93 0.14
N GLY A 109 -6.59 10.48 0.84
CA GLY A 109 -6.60 11.90 1.20
C GLY A 109 -7.62 12.29 2.25
N ALA A 110 -8.17 11.32 2.98
CA ALA A 110 -9.11 11.59 4.06
C ALA A 110 -8.40 12.03 5.35
#